data_6fe39cbd5fc484148e54f9c3e99b909a
#
_entry.id   6fe39cbd5fc484148e54f9c3e99b909a
#
_cell.length_a   1.000
_cell.length_b   1.000
_cell.length_c   1.000
_cell.angle_alpha   90.00
_cell.angle_beta   90.00
_cell.angle_gamma   90.00
#
_symmetry.space_group_name_H-M   'P 1'
#
loop_
_entity.id
_entity.type
_entity.pdbx_description
1 polymer ?
#
loop_
_entity_poly.entity_id
_entity_poly.type
_entity_poly.pdbx_seq_one_letter_code
_entity_poly.pdbx_strand_id
1 'polypeptide(L)'
;MSKTYLVNGRVYIGRQFEDKTLCVENGKLTVLAAGCETAGGNVFDAAGLKIVPGFIDTHSHGAVGVDVNGATAEDLEKISCFMASKGTTSWLCSVLTDTQEQTEWCIEQFKAHKAMEQNGAELAGIHLEGPFLAKEYKGAMPEHLLKSNDIPLVKRYQELAEGNIRYITISPELDGVQDMIPTLKELGIVVGIGHSGATYDQAMSAIVQGATVGTHVGNAMRLFHQHEPAIFGAIMESDVYCETICDGRHLVPGSVRMYAKCKGLDRIVAITDSIMAAGLPDGNYHLGVNDVVVVDGDAKLASNGTRAGSTLTQDVALKNMLKWLPNTLEEILPTLSENPAKEMGLFERKGSIETGKDADLVLLDGEANIIHVFARGKQVK
;
A
#
# COMPACT_ATOMS: atom_id res chain seq x y z
N MET A 1 -29.93 -5.31 -6.90
CA MET A 1 -29.24 -5.91 -5.76
C MET A 1 -29.94 -5.52 -4.47
N SER A 2 -29.94 -6.36 -3.45
CA SER A 2 -30.57 -6.06 -2.16
C SER A 2 -29.76 -4.99 -1.41
N LYS A 3 -30.45 -4.07 -0.74
CA LYS A 3 -29.82 -3.15 0.22
C LYS A 3 -29.39 -3.92 1.46
N THR A 4 -28.26 -3.51 2.04
CA THR A 4 -27.80 -4.00 3.36
C THR A 4 -27.58 -2.80 4.28
N TYR A 5 -28.22 -2.84 5.44
CA TYR A 5 -28.05 -1.82 6.48
C TYR A 5 -27.15 -2.36 7.60
N LEU A 6 -26.06 -1.65 7.89
CA LEU A 6 -25.24 -1.90 9.07
C LEU A 6 -25.72 -0.97 10.18
N VAL A 7 -26.19 -1.57 11.28
CA VAL A 7 -26.81 -0.86 12.40
C VAL A 7 -26.06 -1.11 13.71
N ASN A 8 -26.28 -0.27 14.72
CA ASN A 8 -25.76 -0.41 16.09
C ASN A 8 -24.23 -0.40 16.24
N GLY A 9 -23.46 -0.18 15.18
CA GLY A 9 -22.01 -0.01 15.22
C GLY A 9 -21.60 1.44 15.43
N ARG A 10 -20.38 1.64 15.96
CA ARG A 10 -19.76 2.97 16.03
C ARG A 10 -19.00 3.23 14.71
N VAL A 11 -19.45 4.19 13.94
CA VAL A 11 -18.93 4.48 12.58
C VAL A 11 -17.88 5.59 12.63
N TYR A 12 -16.71 5.35 12.03
CA TYR A 12 -15.61 6.33 11.95
C TYR A 12 -15.88 7.33 10.82
N ILE A 13 -16.25 8.55 11.20
CA ILE A 13 -16.58 9.67 10.30
C ILE A 13 -15.85 10.92 10.79
N GLY A 14 -15.20 11.66 9.90
CA GLY A 14 -14.51 12.90 10.23
C GLY A 14 -13.47 12.74 11.37
N ARG A 15 -12.82 11.58 11.41
CA ARG A 15 -11.82 11.19 12.43
C ARG A 15 -12.40 11.02 13.84
N GLN A 16 -13.69 10.71 13.95
CA GLN A 16 -14.37 10.42 15.22
C GLN A 16 -15.32 9.23 15.07
N PHE A 17 -15.63 8.54 16.16
CA PHE A 17 -16.65 7.49 16.15
C PHE A 17 -18.01 8.07 16.51
N GLU A 18 -18.96 7.93 15.59
CA GLU A 18 -20.34 8.41 15.73
C GLU A 18 -21.33 7.25 15.65
N ASP A 19 -22.51 7.43 16.27
CA ASP A 19 -23.65 6.52 16.10
C ASP A 19 -24.36 6.86 14.79
N LYS A 20 -24.15 6.01 13.78
CA LYS A 20 -24.76 6.12 12.45
C LYS A 20 -25.23 4.77 11.96
N THR A 21 -26.14 4.78 11.01
CA THR A 21 -26.49 3.61 10.20
C THR A 21 -25.83 3.77 8.82
N LEU A 22 -25.27 2.69 8.30
CA LEU A 22 -24.75 2.68 6.93
C LEU A 22 -25.70 1.86 6.05
N CYS A 23 -26.06 2.39 4.90
CA CYS A 23 -26.76 1.64 3.85
C CYS A 23 -25.77 1.35 2.73
N VAL A 24 -25.65 0.07 2.36
CA VAL A 24 -24.86 -0.42 1.24
C VAL A 24 -25.81 -0.83 0.13
N GLU A 25 -25.68 -0.18 -1.02
CA GLU A 25 -26.46 -0.50 -2.22
C GLU A 25 -25.56 -0.39 -3.46
N ASN A 26 -25.53 -1.44 -4.29
CA ASN A 26 -24.68 -1.48 -5.50
C ASN A 26 -23.19 -1.18 -5.23
N GLY A 27 -22.67 -1.64 -4.10
CA GLY A 27 -21.27 -1.43 -3.71
C GLY A 27 -20.95 -0.02 -3.20
N LYS A 28 -21.95 0.85 -3.04
CA LYS A 28 -21.80 2.23 -2.58
C LYS A 28 -22.41 2.45 -1.20
N LEU A 29 -21.85 3.41 -0.47
CA LEU A 29 -22.28 3.81 0.87
C LEU A 29 -23.32 4.95 0.81
N THR A 30 -24.29 4.89 1.72
CA THR A 30 -25.07 6.04 2.17
C THR A 30 -24.99 6.09 3.69
N VAL A 31 -24.58 7.23 4.23
CA VAL A 31 -24.52 7.47 5.67
C VAL A 31 -25.86 8.03 6.13
N LEU A 32 -26.50 7.36 7.08
CA LEU A 32 -27.83 7.68 7.59
C LEU A 32 -27.78 7.99 9.09
N ALA A 33 -28.82 8.63 9.60
CA ALA A 33 -28.99 8.84 11.03
C ALA A 33 -29.14 7.48 11.77
N ALA A 34 -28.66 7.41 12.99
CA ALA A 34 -28.89 6.24 13.84
C ALA A 34 -30.39 6.00 14.04
N GLY A 35 -30.79 4.71 14.04
CA GLY A 35 -32.20 4.33 14.23
C GLY A 35 -33.13 4.67 13.06
N CYS A 36 -32.61 4.99 11.87
CA CYS A 36 -33.44 5.16 10.67
C CYS A 36 -34.17 3.87 10.29
N GLU A 37 -35.27 3.99 9.55
CA GLU A 37 -35.99 2.82 9.03
C GLU A 37 -35.10 2.02 8.06
N THR A 38 -35.06 0.69 8.24
CA THR A 38 -34.30 -0.26 7.41
C THR A 38 -35.22 -1.09 6.51
N ALA A 39 -36.39 -0.57 6.19
CA ALA A 39 -37.39 -1.27 5.38
C ALA A 39 -36.86 -1.66 3.99
N GLY A 40 -37.15 -2.89 3.58
CA GLY A 40 -36.83 -3.40 2.26
C GLY A 40 -35.35 -3.81 2.03
N GLY A 41 -34.54 -3.95 3.08
CA GLY A 41 -33.16 -4.42 2.99
C GLY A 41 -32.80 -5.45 4.05
N ASN A 42 -31.63 -6.08 3.86
CA ASN A 42 -31.03 -6.93 4.89
C ASN A 42 -30.46 -6.06 6.00
N VAL A 43 -30.55 -6.54 7.24
CA VAL A 43 -29.97 -5.84 8.39
C VAL A 43 -28.79 -6.65 8.93
N PHE A 44 -27.64 -5.99 9.00
CA PHE A 44 -26.43 -6.50 9.66
C PHE A 44 -26.27 -5.76 10.98
N ASP A 45 -26.38 -6.49 12.09
CA ASP A 45 -26.19 -5.94 13.43
C ASP A 45 -24.71 -5.89 13.79
N ALA A 46 -24.15 -4.69 13.86
CA ALA A 46 -22.75 -4.42 14.21
C ALA A 46 -22.61 -4.00 15.70
N ALA A 47 -23.52 -4.38 16.57
CA ALA A 47 -23.49 -4.01 18.00
C ALA A 47 -22.14 -4.38 18.64
N GLY A 48 -21.54 -3.41 19.34
CA GLY A 48 -20.24 -3.57 20.00
C GLY A 48 -19.02 -3.42 19.06
N LEU A 49 -19.22 -3.23 17.76
CA LEU A 49 -18.15 -3.10 16.80
C LEU A 49 -17.91 -1.64 16.37
N LYS A 50 -16.65 -1.33 16.03
CA LYS A 50 -16.24 -0.11 15.37
C LYS A 50 -16.17 -0.34 13.87
N ILE A 51 -16.87 0.46 13.09
CA ILE A 51 -16.88 0.39 11.63
C ILE A 51 -15.93 1.46 11.09
N VAL A 52 -14.86 1.02 10.42
CA VAL A 52 -13.80 1.89 9.89
C VAL A 52 -13.68 1.72 8.38
N PRO A 53 -13.07 2.68 7.65
CA PRO A 53 -12.77 2.50 6.23
C PRO A 53 -11.89 1.29 6.00
N GLY A 54 -12.07 0.60 4.88
CA GLY A 54 -11.17 -0.45 4.45
C GLY A 54 -9.73 0.05 4.30
N PHE A 55 -8.76 -0.78 4.69
CA PHE A 55 -7.34 -0.45 4.57
C PHE A 55 -6.90 -0.49 3.11
N ILE A 56 -5.88 0.29 2.78
CA ILE A 56 -5.29 0.38 1.45
C ILE A 56 -3.80 0.10 1.57
N ASP A 57 -3.30 -0.84 0.78
CA ASP A 57 -1.88 -1.20 0.73
C ASP A 57 -1.30 -0.80 -0.63
N THR A 58 -0.43 0.20 -0.64
CA THR A 58 0.14 0.74 -1.88
C THR A 58 1.42 0.04 -2.32
N HIS A 59 1.93 -0.91 -1.50
CA HIS A 59 3.20 -1.58 -1.76
C HIS A 59 3.17 -3.04 -1.28
N SER A 60 2.95 -3.98 -2.19
CA SER A 60 2.96 -5.42 -1.91
C SER A 60 3.40 -6.23 -3.11
N HIS A 61 4.35 -7.16 -2.90
CA HIS A 61 4.91 -8.07 -3.90
C HIS A 61 4.26 -9.45 -3.88
N GLY A 62 3.35 -9.72 -2.96
CA GLY A 62 2.68 -11.01 -2.91
C GLY A 62 2.19 -11.43 -1.54
N ALA A 63 1.54 -12.59 -1.50
CA ALA A 63 1.08 -13.28 -0.30
C ALA A 63 0.70 -14.73 -0.61
N VAL A 64 0.48 -15.53 0.41
CA VAL A 64 -0.09 -16.91 0.37
C VAL A 64 0.52 -17.81 -0.70
N GLY A 65 1.84 -17.72 -0.87
CA GLY A 65 2.60 -18.55 -1.82
C GLY A 65 2.63 -18.00 -3.23
N VAL A 66 2.14 -16.78 -3.47
CA VAL A 66 2.10 -16.14 -4.79
C VAL A 66 3.01 -14.92 -4.80
N ASP A 67 3.94 -14.88 -5.73
CA ASP A 67 4.78 -13.73 -6.09
C ASP A 67 4.15 -12.97 -7.26
N VAL A 68 3.99 -11.64 -7.15
CA VAL A 68 3.37 -10.80 -8.17
C VAL A 68 4.07 -10.92 -9.52
N ASN A 69 5.42 -11.02 -9.54
CA ASN A 69 6.16 -11.14 -10.79
C ASN A 69 5.89 -12.44 -11.56
N GLY A 70 5.31 -13.46 -10.91
CA GLY A 70 4.93 -14.74 -11.53
C GLY A 70 3.43 -15.05 -11.44
N ALA A 71 2.59 -14.12 -10.95
CA ALA A 71 1.18 -14.35 -10.66
C ALA A 71 0.32 -14.33 -11.92
N THR A 72 -0.48 -15.37 -12.14
CA THR A 72 -1.60 -15.34 -13.09
C THR A 72 -2.74 -14.46 -12.56
N ALA A 73 -3.74 -14.18 -13.39
CA ALA A 73 -4.93 -13.43 -12.96
C ALA A 73 -5.63 -14.09 -11.76
N GLU A 74 -5.74 -15.43 -11.77
CA GLU A 74 -6.32 -16.21 -10.67
C GLU A 74 -5.45 -16.15 -9.40
N ASP A 75 -4.14 -16.09 -9.56
CA ASP A 75 -3.21 -15.96 -8.45
C ASP A 75 -3.30 -14.55 -7.81
N LEU A 76 -3.47 -13.50 -8.61
CA LEU A 76 -3.75 -12.15 -8.11
C LEU A 76 -5.06 -12.09 -7.31
N GLU A 77 -6.08 -12.87 -7.70
CA GLU A 77 -7.31 -12.97 -6.92
C GLU A 77 -7.10 -13.69 -5.58
N LYS A 78 -6.23 -14.72 -5.53
CA LYS A 78 -5.87 -15.37 -4.24
C LYS A 78 -5.22 -14.37 -3.28
N ILE A 79 -4.29 -13.55 -3.77
CA ILE A 79 -3.70 -12.45 -2.98
C ILE A 79 -4.79 -11.50 -2.51
N SER A 80 -5.67 -11.06 -3.42
CA SER A 80 -6.77 -10.13 -3.12
C SER A 80 -7.72 -10.65 -2.03
N CYS A 81 -8.08 -11.94 -2.09
CA CYS A 81 -8.90 -12.59 -1.07
C CYS A 81 -8.19 -12.66 0.30
N PHE A 82 -6.91 -13.00 0.30
CA PHE A 82 -6.12 -13.01 1.53
C PHE A 82 -6.02 -11.62 2.15
N MET A 83 -5.67 -10.60 1.37
CA MET A 83 -5.58 -9.22 1.82
C MET A 83 -6.90 -8.71 2.40
N ALA A 84 -8.03 -9.03 1.75
CA ALA A 84 -9.35 -8.70 2.26
C ALA A 84 -9.59 -9.33 3.63
N SER A 85 -9.17 -10.58 3.87
CA SER A 85 -9.27 -11.24 5.18
C SER A 85 -8.48 -10.53 6.28
N LYS A 86 -7.52 -9.68 5.90
CA LYS A 86 -6.64 -8.88 6.76
C LYS A 86 -7.05 -7.39 6.81
N GLY A 87 -8.24 -7.06 6.30
CA GLY A 87 -8.80 -5.70 6.32
C GLY A 87 -8.35 -4.80 5.17
N THR A 88 -7.43 -5.24 4.33
CA THR A 88 -7.05 -4.52 3.12
C THR A 88 -8.13 -4.72 2.06
N THR A 89 -8.85 -3.66 1.72
CA THR A 89 -9.93 -3.70 0.71
C THR A 89 -9.48 -3.18 -0.65
N SER A 90 -8.30 -2.57 -0.71
CA SER A 90 -7.68 -2.13 -1.97
C SER A 90 -6.16 -2.23 -1.86
N TRP A 91 -5.50 -2.58 -2.97
CA TRP A 91 -4.06 -2.71 -3.01
C TRP A 91 -3.48 -2.42 -4.40
N LEU A 92 -2.18 -2.15 -4.45
CA LEU A 92 -1.42 -2.10 -5.70
C LEU A 92 -0.51 -3.34 -5.77
N CYS A 93 -0.49 -4.02 -6.92
CA CYS A 93 0.52 -5.04 -7.14
C CYS A 93 1.86 -4.38 -7.47
N SER A 94 2.86 -4.62 -6.62
CA SER A 94 4.21 -4.12 -6.84
C SER A 94 4.98 -5.11 -7.70
N VAL A 95 5.26 -4.69 -8.92
CA VAL A 95 6.09 -5.44 -9.88
C VAL A 95 7.54 -5.02 -9.65
N LEU A 96 8.38 -5.98 -9.25
CA LEU A 96 9.82 -5.79 -9.16
C LEU A 96 10.43 -5.56 -10.52
N THR A 97 11.59 -4.89 -10.54
CA THR A 97 12.44 -4.80 -11.73
C THR A 97 12.69 -6.19 -12.33
N ASP A 98 12.26 -6.37 -13.58
CA ASP A 98 12.39 -7.59 -14.34
C ASP A 98 12.71 -7.29 -15.81
N THR A 99 12.77 -8.31 -16.67
CA THR A 99 12.84 -8.10 -18.12
C THR A 99 11.60 -7.37 -18.62
N GLN A 100 11.73 -6.72 -19.77
CA GLN A 100 10.58 -6.04 -20.37
C GLN A 100 9.43 -7.01 -20.65
N GLU A 101 9.75 -8.18 -21.16
CA GLU A 101 8.77 -9.26 -21.47
C GLU A 101 8.02 -9.70 -20.21
N GLN A 102 8.73 -9.89 -19.08
CA GLN A 102 8.10 -10.30 -17.85
C GLN A 102 7.23 -9.18 -17.26
N THR A 103 7.69 -7.93 -17.30
CA THR A 103 6.89 -6.78 -16.85
C THR A 103 5.62 -6.62 -17.70
N GLU A 104 5.71 -6.76 -19.02
CA GLU A 104 4.55 -6.71 -19.93
C GLU A 104 3.58 -7.86 -19.63
N TRP A 105 4.10 -9.06 -19.34
CA TRP A 105 3.27 -10.20 -18.92
C TRP A 105 2.52 -9.92 -17.61
N CYS A 106 3.19 -9.36 -16.60
CA CYS A 106 2.54 -8.95 -15.35
C CYS A 106 1.40 -7.95 -15.60
N ILE A 107 1.61 -6.99 -16.49
CA ILE A 107 0.58 -6.00 -16.87
C ILE A 107 -0.62 -6.69 -17.54
N GLU A 108 -0.39 -7.68 -18.42
CA GLU A 108 -1.49 -8.43 -19.03
C GLU A 108 -2.24 -9.29 -18.00
N GLN A 109 -1.55 -9.90 -17.01
CA GLN A 109 -2.22 -10.60 -15.91
C GLN A 109 -3.07 -9.69 -15.04
N PHE A 110 -2.57 -8.46 -14.75
CA PHE A 110 -3.37 -7.44 -14.07
C PHE A 110 -4.65 -7.13 -14.84
N LYS A 111 -4.58 -6.91 -16.15
CA LYS A 111 -5.75 -6.62 -16.99
C LYS A 111 -6.73 -7.78 -17.02
N ALA A 112 -6.22 -9.00 -17.14
CA ALA A 112 -7.04 -10.22 -17.10
C ALA A 112 -7.77 -10.34 -15.75
N HIS A 113 -7.08 -10.12 -14.62
CA HIS A 113 -7.69 -10.08 -13.28
C HIS A 113 -8.77 -9.00 -13.18
N LYS A 114 -8.51 -7.81 -13.72
CA LYS A 114 -9.49 -6.71 -13.68
C LYS A 114 -10.78 -7.04 -14.45
N ALA A 115 -10.71 -7.90 -15.46
CA ALA A 115 -11.85 -8.36 -16.24
C ALA A 115 -12.63 -9.51 -15.57
N MET A 116 -12.06 -10.15 -14.53
CA MET A 116 -12.71 -11.24 -13.80
C MET A 116 -13.72 -10.73 -12.77
N GLU A 117 -14.57 -11.63 -12.27
CA GLU A 117 -15.33 -11.38 -11.06
C GLU A 117 -14.38 -11.39 -9.85
N GLN A 118 -14.33 -10.26 -9.12
CA GLN A 118 -13.46 -10.08 -7.97
C GLN A 118 -14.25 -10.28 -6.68
N ASN A 119 -13.75 -11.14 -5.79
CA ASN A 119 -14.35 -11.44 -4.49
C ASN A 119 -13.50 -10.95 -3.32
N GLY A 120 -12.23 -10.61 -3.55
CA GLY A 120 -11.28 -10.08 -2.58
C GLY A 120 -11.19 -8.54 -2.56
N ALA A 121 -10.05 -8.05 -2.11
CA ALA A 121 -9.66 -6.64 -2.20
C ALA A 121 -9.61 -6.18 -3.67
N GLU A 122 -9.92 -4.91 -3.92
CA GLU A 122 -9.72 -4.35 -5.27
C GLU A 122 -8.24 -4.25 -5.57
N LEU A 123 -7.81 -4.85 -6.66
CA LEU A 123 -6.51 -4.57 -7.26
C LEU A 123 -6.61 -3.24 -8.01
N ALA A 124 -6.23 -2.15 -7.31
CA ALA A 124 -6.53 -0.78 -7.72
C ALA A 124 -5.55 -0.21 -8.75
N GLY A 125 -4.44 -0.89 -8.99
CA GLY A 125 -3.42 -0.49 -9.97
C GLY A 125 -2.12 -1.25 -9.80
N ILE A 126 -1.12 -0.84 -10.57
CA ILE A 126 0.23 -1.39 -10.58
C ILE A 126 1.18 -0.36 -9.97
N HIS A 127 2.06 -0.82 -9.09
CA HIS A 127 3.27 -0.14 -8.68
C HIS A 127 4.47 -0.75 -9.41
N LEU A 128 5.28 0.05 -10.08
CA LEU A 128 6.56 -0.38 -10.64
C LEU A 128 7.68 -0.02 -9.66
N GLU A 129 8.32 -1.02 -9.08
CA GLU A 129 9.50 -0.80 -8.26
C GLU A 129 10.76 -0.90 -9.13
N GLY A 130 11.15 0.26 -9.65
CA GLY A 130 12.17 0.42 -10.67
C GLY A 130 11.60 0.40 -12.10
N PRO A 131 12.46 0.16 -13.09
CA PRO A 131 13.86 -0.27 -13.06
C PRO A 131 14.90 0.87 -12.87
N PHE A 132 14.47 2.09 -12.64
CA PHE A 132 15.32 3.29 -12.55
C PHE A 132 15.87 3.46 -11.13
N LEU A 133 16.60 2.45 -10.63
CA LEU A 133 17.10 2.35 -9.27
C LEU A 133 18.62 2.33 -9.22
N ALA A 134 19.19 2.94 -8.16
CA ALA A 134 20.63 2.99 -7.95
C ALA A 134 21.18 1.61 -7.58
N LYS A 135 22.25 1.20 -8.25
CA LYS A 135 22.89 -0.10 -8.10
C LYS A 135 23.29 -0.41 -6.64
N GLU A 136 23.84 0.58 -5.94
CA GLU A 136 24.30 0.44 -4.55
C GLU A 136 23.13 0.23 -3.57
N TYR A 137 21.94 0.65 -3.95
CA TYR A 137 20.71 0.59 -3.15
C TYR A 137 19.64 -0.31 -3.76
N LYS A 138 20.02 -1.19 -4.68
CA LYS A 138 19.12 -2.05 -5.46
C LYS A 138 18.30 -3.06 -4.63
N GLY A 139 18.70 -3.34 -3.39
CA GLY A 139 18.03 -4.36 -2.59
C GLY A 139 18.05 -5.73 -3.28
N ALA A 140 16.86 -6.30 -3.50
CA ALA A 140 16.66 -7.59 -4.17
C ALA A 140 16.66 -7.48 -5.71
N MET A 141 16.74 -6.29 -6.31
CA MET A 141 16.61 -6.12 -7.76
C MET A 141 17.80 -6.70 -8.53
N PRO A 142 17.59 -7.38 -9.69
CA PRO A 142 18.65 -7.86 -10.56
C PRO A 142 19.43 -6.68 -11.16
N GLU A 143 20.72 -6.56 -10.82
CA GLU A 143 21.56 -5.42 -11.22
C GLU A 143 21.59 -5.18 -12.72
N HIS A 144 21.64 -6.26 -13.53
CA HIS A 144 21.74 -6.18 -14.98
C HIS A 144 20.48 -5.70 -15.68
N LEU A 145 19.35 -5.61 -14.95
CA LEU A 145 18.05 -5.12 -15.43
C LEU A 145 17.79 -3.66 -15.05
N LEU A 146 18.64 -3.08 -14.18
CA LEU A 146 18.53 -1.68 -13.80
C LEU A 146 18.82 -0.78 -15.01
N LYS A 147 18.08 0.31 -15.08
CA LYS A 147 18.16 1.30 -16.17
C LYS A 147 18.37 2.70 -15.59
N SER A 148 18.87 3.57 -16.46
CA SER A 148 18.74 5.01 -16.30
C SER A 148 17.44 5.51 -16.96
N ASN A 149 17.37 6.72 -17.47
CA ASN A 149 16.18 7.27 -18.11
C ASN A 149 15.70 6.44 -19.32
N ASP A 150 14.43 6.01 -19.30
CA ASP A 150 13.77 5.34 -20.44
C ASP A 150 12.26 5.69 -20.46
N ILE A 151 11.94 6.94 -20.76
CA ILE A 151 10.54 7.42 -20.91
C ILE A 151 9.74 6.63 -21.94
N PRO A 152 10.28 6.26 -23.12
CA PRO A 152 9.54 5.42 -24.07
C PRO A 152 9.05 4.11 -23.48
N LEU A 153 9.87 3.46 -22.63
CA LEU A 153 9.49 2.21 -21.95
C LEU A 153 8.30 2.44 -21.00
N VAL A 154 8.34 3.49 -20.18
CA VAL A 154 7.24 3.79 -19.26
C VAL A 154 5.96 4.13 -19.99
N LYS A 155 6.03 4.91 -21.07
CA LYS A 155 4.87 5.20 -21.92
C LYS A 155 4.26 3.93 -22.50
N ARG A 156 5.09 3.02 -22.99
CA ARG A 156 4.66 1.70 -23.48
C ARG A 156 3.94 0.90 -22.39
N TYR A 157 4.51 0.82 -21.18
CA TYR A 157 3.89 0.12 -20.06
C TYR A 157 2.56 0.77 -19.66
N GLN A 158 2.49 2.11 -19.60
CA GLN A 158 1.26 2.82 -19.24
C GLN A 158 0.16 2.63 -20.30
N GLU A 159 0.51 2.62 -21.57
CA GLU A 159 -0.41 2.31 -22.66
C GLU A 159 -0.91 0.87 -22.57
N LEU A 160 -0.01 -0.10 -22.39
CA LEU A 160 -0.35 -1.51 -22.22
C LEU A 160 -1.26 -1.74 -20.98
N ALA A 161 -0.95 -1.05 -19.89
CA ALA A 161 -1.74 -1.08 -18.64
C ALA A 161 -3.06 -0.28 -18.73
N GLU A 162 -3.39 0.34 -19.87
CA GLU A 162 -4.59 1.17 -20.05
C GLU A 162 -4.71 2.26 -18.97
N GLY A 163 -3.57 2.89 -18.61
CA GLY A 163 -3.52 3.94 -17.60
C GLY A 163 -3.55 3.44 -16.15
N ASN A 164 -3.32 2.16 -15.90
CA ASN A 164 -3.40 1.57 -14.56
C ASN A 164 -2.04 1.43 -13.83
N ILE A 165 -0.92 1.87 -14.43
CA ILE A 165 0.29 2.11 -13.62
C ILE A 165 0.02 3.37 -12.82
N ARG A 166 -0.11 3.22 -11.50
CA ARG A 166 -0.44 4.33 -10.60
C ARG A 166 0.76 4.87 -9.85
N TYR A 167 1.78 4.06 -9.69
CA TYR A 167 2.91 4.39 -8.85
C TYR A 167 4.20 3.85 -9.46
N ILE A 168 5.28 4.60 -9.35
CA ILE A 168 6.63 4.18 -9.72
C ILE A 168 7.65 4.66 -8.69
N THR A 169 8.56 3.78 -8.30
CA THR A 169 9.72 4.11 -7.45
C THR A 169 10.95 4.33 -8.31
N ILE A 170 11.64 5.46 -8.09
CA ILE A 170 12.86 5.85 -8.82
C ILE A 170 13.96 6.32 -7.87
N SER A 171 15.21 6.28 -8.35
CA SER A 171 16.38 6.85 -7.67
C SER A 171 16.78 8.17 -8.34
N PRO A 172 16.53 9.32 -7.71
CA PRO A 172 16.64 10.63 -8.35
C PRO A 172 18.07 11.06 -8.67
N GLU A 173 19.09 10.40 -8.12
CA GLU A 173 20.49 10.68 -8.41
C GLU A 173 20.98 10.14 -9.75
N LEU A 174 20.22 9.24 -10.37
CA LEU A 174 20.61 8.66 -11.65
C LEU A 174 20.47 9.67 -12.79
N ASP A 175 21.38 9.58 -13.75
CA ASP A 175 21.43 10.49 -14.90
C ASP A 175 20.11 10.50 -15.69
N GLY A 176 19.53 11.66 -15.86
CA GLY A 176 18.28 11.91 -16.59
C GLY A 176 17.00 11.37 -15.92
N VAL A 177 17.08 10.72 -14.74
CA VAL A 177 15.89 10.16 -14.09
C VAL A 177 14.99 11.25 -13.52
N GLN A 178 15.55 12.33 -12.98
CA GLN A 178 14.72 13.47 -12.52
C GLN A 178 13.93 14.12 -13.68
N ASP A 179 14.51 14.15 -14.89
CA ASP A 179 13.85 14.73 -16.06
C ASP A 179 12.60 13.92 -16.50
N MET A 180 12.46 12.69 -16.02
CA MET A 180 11.27 11.87 -16.25
C MET A 180 10.06 12.34 -15.43
N ILE A 181 10.27 12.94 -14.25
CA ILE A 181 9.21 13.21 -13.26
C ILE A 181 8.03 14.01 -13.85
N PRO A 182 8.24 15.12 -14.61
CA PRO A 182 7.11 15.83 -15.22
C PRO A 182 6.28 14.95 -16.14
N THR A 183 6.93 14.13 -16.98
CA THR A 183 6.23 13.21 -17.90
C THR A 183 5.49 12.11 -17.14
N LEU A 184 6.07 11.55 -16.08
CA LEU A 184 5.40 10.55 -15.24
C LEU A 184 4.09 11.11 -14.63
N LYS A 185 4.14 12.36 -14.15
CA LYS A 185 2.94 13.06 -13.65
C LYS A 185 1.90 13.29 -14.74
N GLU A 186 2.29 13.70 -15.94
CA GLU A 186 1.38 13.85 -17.07
C GLU A 186 0.71 12.54 -17.46
N LEU A 187 1.38 11.40 -17.25
CA LEU A 187 0.84 10.07 -17.45
C LEU A 187 -0.07 9.62 -16.28
N GLY A 188 -0.26 10.46 -15.25
CA GLY A 188 -1.08 10.13 -14.06
C GLY A 188 -0.39 9.18 -13.10
N ILE A 189 0.94 9.04 -13.17
CA ILE A 189 1.73 8.14 -12.31
C ILE A 189 2.29 8.94 -11.12
N VAL A 190 2.01 8.47 -9.93
CA VAL A 190 2.61 8.96 -8.67
C VAL A 190 4.08 8.57 -8.65
N VAL A 191 4.95 9.50 -8.27
CA VAL A 191 6.40 9.27 -8.24
C VAL A 191 6.88 9.17 -6.80
N GLY A 192 7.43 8.00 -6.46
CA GLY A 192 8.16 7.77 -5.22
C GLY A 192 9.67 7.84 -5.45
N ILE A 193 10.38 8.30 -4.43
CA ILE A 193 11.84 8.26 -4.38
C ILE A 193 12.29 7.25 -3.33
N GLY A 194 13.10 6.30 -3.75
CA GLY A 194 13.61 5.20 -2.93
C GLY A 194 14.71 4.44 -3.64
N HIS A 195 15.24 3.39 -3.01
CA HIS A 195 16.37 2.62 -3.54
C HIS A 195 17.53 3.53 -3.99
N SER A 196 17.89 4.51 -3.16
CA SER A 196 18.59 5.70 -3.60
C SER A 196 19.67 6.14 -2.62
N GLY A 197 20.83 6.52 -3.18
CA GLY A 197 21.91 7.18 -2.48
C GLY A 197 21.89 8.70 -2.64
N ALA A 198 20.79 9.29 -3.09
CA ALA A 198 20.71 10.72 -3.40
C ALA A 198 21.17 11.60 -2.25
N THR A 199 21.82 12.69 -2.59
CA THR A 199 22.07 13.79 -1.68
C THR A 199 20.75 14.46 -1.28
N TYR A 200 20.78 15.27 -0.24
CA TYR A 200 19.64 16.09 0.15
C TYR A 200 19.13 16.97 -1.02
N ASP A 201 20.03 17.67 -1.70
CA ASP A 201 19.66 18.57 -2.81
C ASP A 201 19.07 17.82 -4.01
N GLN A 202 19.60 16.63 -4.35
CA GLN A 202 19.04 15.81 -5.43
C GLN A 202 17.61 15.34 -5.09
N ALA A 203 17.38 14.90 -3.85
CA ALA A 203 16.07 14.48 -3.40
C ALA A 203 15.06 15.66 -3.35
N MET A 204 15.48 16.81 -2.83
CA MET A 204 14.66 18.02 -2.82
C MET A 204 14.32 18.51 -4.23
N SER A 205 15.28 18.42 -5.17
CA SER A 205 15.03 18.72 -6.58
C SER A 205 13.94 17.81 -7.18
N ALA A 206 14.00 16.50 -6.91
CA ALA A 206 12.97 15.54 -7.36
C ALA A 206 11.59 15.85 -6.74
N ILE A 207 11.53 16.21 -5.47
CA ILE A 207 10.30 16.62 -4.78
C ILE A 207 9.71 17.88 -5.42
N VAL A 208 10.53 18.90 -5.68
CA VAL A 208 10.08 20.13 -6.36
C VAL A 208 9.54 19.83 -7.76
N GLN A 209 10.14 18.89 -8.49
CA GLN A 209 9.65 18.45 -9.81
C GLN A 209 8.37 17.63 -9.72
N GLY A 210 8.04 17.08 -8.55
CA GLY A 210 6.76 16.46 -8.30
C GLY A 210 6.77 15.02 -7.81
N ALA A 211 7.89 14.54 -7.28
CA ALA A 211 7.87 13.34 -6.46
C ALA A 211 7.10 13.62 -5.16
N THR A 212 6.19 12.73 -4.78
CA THR A 212 5.26 12.93 -3.65
C THR A 212 5.33 11.86 -2.59
N VAL A 213 6.19 10.85 -2.77
CA VAL A 213 6.31 9.69 -1.88
C VAL A 213 7.77 9.41 -1.58
N GLY A 214 8.09 9.09 -0.32
CA GLY A 214 9.30 8.39 0.07
C GLY A 214 8.98 6.90 0.19
N THR A 215 9.52 6.07 -0.68
CA THR A 215 9.26 4.64 -0.73
C THR A 215 9.94 3.93 0.44
N HIS A 216 9.20 3.10 1.20
CA HIS A 216 9.65 2.32 2.38
C HIS A 216 10.83 2.97 3.15
N VAL A 217 10.60 4.19 3.61
CA VAL A 217 11.62 5.12 4.11
C VAL A 217 12.55 4.49 5.16
N GLY A 218 13.85 4.72 4.97
CA GLY A 218 14.92 4.16 5.80
C GLY A 218 15.42 2.78 5.34
N ASN A 219 14.77 2.16 4.33
CA ASN A 219 15.20 0.90 3.74
C ASN A 219 15.76 1.15 2.34
N ALA A 220 16.84 0.45 1.99
CA ALA A 220 17.52 0.62 0.70
C ALA A 220 17.73 2.11 0.32
N MET A 221 18.15 2.94 1.29
CA MET A 221 18.35 4.37 1.04
C MET A 221 19.50 4.93 1.90
N ARG A 222 20.13 6.00 1.41
CA ARG A 222 21.14 6.73 2.14
C ARG A 222 20.54 7.38 3.37
N LEU A 223 21.07 7.06 4.54
CA LEU A 223 20.56 7.52 5.83
C LEU A 223 21.06 8.92 6.17
N PHE A 224 20.36 9.57 7.11
CA PHE A 224 20.70 10.88 7.64
C PHE A 224 22.09 10.88 8.29
N HIS A 225 22.86 11.90 7.96
CA HIS A 225 24.05 12.32 8.68
C HIS A 225 24.00 13.83 8.90
N GLN A 226 24.49 14.33 10.04
CA GLN A 226 24.40 15.73 10.42
C GLN A 226 25.02 16.74 9.43
N HIS A 227 25.98 16.28 8.64
CA HIS A 227 26.64 17.10 7.60
C HIS A 227 26.08 16.84 6.20
N GLU A 228 25.27 15.79 6.04
CA GLU A 228 24.64 15.39 4.79
C GLU A 228 23.33 14.66 5.12
N PRO A 229 22.19 15.38 5.17
CA PRO A 229 20.91 14.77 5.53
C PRO A 229 20.43 13.69 4.54
N ALA A 230 20.95 13.71 3.33
CA ALA A 230 20.64 12.77 2.24
C ALA A 230 19.14 12.72 1.89
N ILE A 231 18.75 11.78 1.06
CA ILE A 231 17.35 11.52 0.69
C ILE A 231 16.46 11.33 1.93
N PHE A 232 16.96 10.63 2.95
CA PHE A 232 16.21 10.43 4.19
C PHE A 232 15.82 11.76 4.85
N GLY A 233 16.78 12.71 4.98
CA GLY A 233 16.52 14.02 5.55
C GLY A 233 15.53 14.83 4.72
N ALA A 234 15.66 14.82 3.39
CA ALA A 234 14.76 15.50 2.47
C ALA A 234 13.31 15.00 2.59
N ILE A 235 13.11 13.67 2.67
CA ILE A 235 11.79 13.09 2.88
C ILE A 235 11.23 13.50 4.25
N MET A 236 12.04 13.44 5.31
CA MET A 236 11.56 13.76 6.66
C MET A 236 11.17 15.23 6.82
N GLU A 237 11.83 16.14 6.14
CA GLU A 237 11.58 17.60 6.22
C GLU A 237 10.39 18.03 5.33
N SER A 238 10.23 17.40 4.17
CA SER A 238 9.23 17.81 3.18
C SER A 238 7.82 17.29 3.48
N ASP A 239 6.82 17.76 2.71
CA ASP A 239 5.41 17.33 2.83
C ASP A 239 5.07 16.04 2.06
N VAL A 240 6.06 15.33 1.48
CA VAL A 240 5.80 14.06 0.79
C VAL A 240 5.29 12.99 1.76
N TYR A 241 4.52 12.04 1.26
CA TYR A 241 4.13 10.88 2.04
C TYR A 241 5.34 10.01 2.37
N CYS A 242 5.29 9.36 3.51
CA CYS A 242 6.35 8.52 4.06
C CYS A 242 5.83 7.11 4.24
N GLU A 243 6.15 6.22 3.29
CA GLU A 243 5.82 4.80 3.43
C GLU A 243 6.60 4.18 4.59
N THR A 244 5.91 3.46 5.46
CA THR A 244 6.46 2.85 6.66
C THR A 244 6.07 1.38 6.78
N ILE A 245 7.07 0.50 6.91
CA ILE A 245 6.88 -0.92 7.18
C ILE A 245 6.91 -1.14 8.69
N CYS A 246 5.73 -1.18 9.31
CA CYS A 246 5.57 -1.25 10.78
C CYS A 246 5.61 -2.70 11.30
N ASP A 247 6.60 -3.50 10.92
CA ASP A 247 6.76 -4.91 11.29
C ASP A 247 7.65 -5.13 12.53
N GLY A 248 8.36 -4.10 13.01
CA GLY A 248 9.33 -4.18 14.10
C GLY A 248 10.69 -4.71 13.68
N ARG A 249 10.91 -4.97 12.39
CA ARG A 249 12.14 -5.47 11.79
C ARG A 249 12.74 -4.46 10.82
N HIS A 250 11.98 -4.03 9.82
CA HIS A 250 12.36 -2.91 8.95
C HIS A 250 12.46 -1.61 9.76
N LEU A 251 11.43 -1.31 10.51
CA LEU A 251 11.41 -0.19 11.44
C LEU A 251 11.15 -0.67 12.86
N VAL A 252 12.14 -0.55 13.74
CA VAL A 252 11.94 -0.81 15.17
C VAL A 252 11.02 0.25 15.78
N PRO A 253 10.34 -0.04 16.92
CA PRO A 253 9.36 0.89 17.51
C PRO A 253 9.88 2.32 17.72
N GLY A 254 11.19 2.48 18.01
CA GLY A 254 11.83 3.78 18.17
C GLY A 254 11.85 4.60 16.88
N SER A 255 12.14 3.95 15.74
CA SER A 255 12.13 4.58 14.42
C SER A 255 10.72 4.99 14.01
N VAL A 256 9.71 4.13 14.24
CA VAL A 256 8.30 4.47 13.95
C VAL A 256 7.86 5.69 14.75
N ARG A 257 8.21 5.78 16.04
CA ARG A 257 7.91 6.98 16.86
C ARG A 257 8.62 8.23 16.34
N MET A 258 9.87 8.11 15.89
CA MET A 258 10.62 9.23 15.33
C MET A 258 9.96 9.71 14.03
N TYR A 259 9.62 8.80 13.13
CA TYR A 259 8.94 9.13 11.86
C TYR A 259 7.61 9.83 12.11
N ALA A 260 6.77 9.29 13.01
CA ALA A 260 5.50 9.90 13.37
C ALA A 260 5.67 11.32 13.96
N LYS A 261 6.74 11.58 14.71
CA LYS A 261 7.05 12.93 15.23
C LYS A 261 7.54 13.89 14.16
N CYS A 262 8.35 13.43 13.22
CA CYS A 262 8.91 14.29 12.16
C CYS A 262 7.86 14.60 11.10
N LYS A 263 7.13 13.58 10.64
CA LYS A 263 6.17 13.68 9.53
C LYS A 263 4.77 14.09 9.96
N GLY A 264 4.39 13.79 11.20
CA GLY A 264 2.98 13.76 11.58
C GLY A 264 2.24 12.56 10.94
N LEU A 265 1.19 12.09 11.61
CA LEU A 265 0.44 10.93 11.12
C LEU A 265 -0.29 11.19 9.77
N ASP A 266 -0.53 12.44 9.42
CA ASP A 266 -1.16 12.82 8.14
C ASP A 266 -0.25 12.61 6.91
N ARG A 267 1.03 12.32 7.11
CA ARG A 267 1.99 12.03 6.04
C ARG A 267 2.59 10.62 6.14
N ILE A 268 2.21 9.84 7.14
CA ILE A 268 2.58 8.43 7.23
C ILE A 268 1.62 7.58 6.41
N VAL A 269 2.16 6.67 5.62
CA VAL A 269 1.42 5.61 4.94
C VAL A 269 1.96 4.27 5.43
N ALA A 270 1.14 3.48 6.08
CA ALA A 270 1.49 2.13 6.48
C ALA A 270 1.38 1.21 5.26
N ILE A 271 2.50 0.64 4.86
CA ILE A 271 2.58 -0.36 3.79
C ILE A 271 3.04 -1.69 4.36
N THR A 272 2.80 -2.76 3.62
CA THR A 272 3.32 -4.06 4.04
C THR A 272 4.67 -4.39 3.43
N ASP A 273 4.90 -4.03 2.18
CA ASP A 273 6.03 -4.56 1.41
C ASP A 273 6.07 -6.09 1.51
N SER A 274 4.87 -6.71 1.51
CA SER A 274 4.72 -8.14 1.73
C SER A 274 5.18 -8.93 0.50
N ILE A 275 5.74 -10.13 0.78
CA ILE A 275 6.13 -11.08 -0.26
C ILE A 275 5.25 -12.33 -0.20
N MET A 276 5.47 -13.28 -1.12
CA MET A 276 4.70 -14.52 -1.18
C MET A 276 4.61 -15.28 0.16
N ALA A 277 5.53 -15.07 1.08
CA ALA A 277 5.55 -15.71 2.40
C ALA A 277 4.50 -15.14 3.37
N ALA A 278 3.92 -13.98 3.10
CA ALA A 278 2.89 -13.40 3.98
C ALA A 278 1.68 -14.35 4.09
N GLY A 279 1.27 -14.64 5.33
CA GLY A 279 0.20 -15.58 5.62
C GLY A 279 0.63 -17.06 5.67
N LEU A 280 1.91 -17.35 5.48
CA LEU A 280 2.48 -18.71 5.52
C LEU A 280 3.48 -18.87 6.68
N PRO A 281 3.79 -20.12 7.08
CA PRO A 281 4.81 -20.41 8.10
C PRO A 281 6.22 -19.96 7.66
N ASP A 282 7.16 -19.95 8.59
CA ASP A 282 8.59 -19.83 8.29
C ASP A 282 9.03 -20.92 7.30
N GLY A 283 9.99 -20.59 6.43
CA GLY A 283 10.43 -21.51 5.38
C GLY A 283 11.23 -20.85 4.27
N ASN A 284 11.37 -21.58 3.17
CA ASN A 284 12.04 -21.10 1.96
C ASN A 284 11.00 -20.64 0.94
N TYR A 285 11.21 -19.46 0.39
CA TYR A 285 10.33 -18.77 -0.54
C TYR A 285 11.15 -18.12 -1.64
N HIS A 286 10.49 -17.32 -2.48
CA HIS A 286 11.12 -16.52 -3.52
C HIS A 286 10.62 -15.07 -3.47
N LEU A 287 11.42 -14.17 -4.05
CA LEU A 287 11.04 -12.80 -4.37
C LEU A 287 11.64 -12.48 -5.74
N GLY A 288 10.80 -12.49 -6.77
CA GLY A 288 11.26 -12.49 -8.16
C GLY A 288 12.20 -13.66 -8.41
N VAL A 289 13.41 -13.39 -8.86
CA VAL A 289 14.44 -14.42 -9.15
C VAL A 289 15.27 -14.83 -7.92
N ASN A 290 15.01 -14.27 -6.74
CA ASN A 290 15.86 -14.49 -5.56
C ASN A 290 15.24 -15.50 -4.61
N ASP A 291 16.09 -16.40 -4.07
CA ASP A 291 15.71 -17.25 -2.96
C ASP A 291 15.65 -16.44 -1.66
N VAL A 292 14.59 -16.64 -0.89
CA VAL A 292 14.34 -15.97 0.40
C VAL A 292 14.13 -17.01 1.48
N VAL A 293 14.75 -16.78 2.63
CA VAL A 293 14.55 -17.58 3.85
C VAL A 293 13.80 -16.73 4.85
N VAL A 294 12.70 -17.27 5.39
CA VAL A 294 11.92 -16.64 6.46
C VAL A 294 12.16 -17.40 7.76
N VAL A 295 12.61 -16.66 8.77
CA VAL A 295 12.83 -17.18 10.14
C VAL A 295 12.23 -16.19 11.12
N ASP A 296 11.36 -16.67 12.02
CA ASP A 296 10.60 -15.83 12.95
C ASP A 296 9.84 -14.70 12.23
N GLY A 297 9.39 -14.95 10.99
CA GLY A 297 8.72 -13.98 10.15
C GLY A 297 9.65 -12.89 9.56
N ASP A 298 10.98 -12.96 9.71
CA ASP A 298 11.95 -12.04 9.09
C ASP A 298 12.44 -12.64 7.75
N ALA A 299 12.09 -11.98 6.64
CA ALA A 299 12.39 -12.41 5.29
C ALA A 299 13.75 -11.86 4.84
N LYS A 300 14.65 -12.74 4.41
CA LYS A 300 16.00 -12.38 3.98
C LYS A 300 16.44 -13.14 2.73
N LEU A 301 17.19 -12.48 1.87
CA LEU A 301 17.84 -13.14 0.73
C LEU A 301 18.74 -14.27 1.26
N ALA A 302 18.58 -15.47 0.73
CA ALA A 302 19.40 -16.62 1.08
C ALA A 302 20.89 -16.41 0.74
N SER A 303 21.18 -15.59 -0.28
CA SER A 303 22.53 -15.36 -0.79
C SER A 303 23.42 -14.51 0.13
N ASN A 304 22.86 -13.51 0.84
CA ASN A 304 23.66 -12.53 1.59
C ASN A 304 23.02 -12.04 2.89
N GLY A 305 21.81 -12.51 3.23
CA GLY A 305 21.10 -12.12 4.44
C GLY A 305 20.48 -10.72 4.43
N THR A 306 20.51 -10.02 3.30
CA THR A 306 19.82 -8.73 3.14
C THR A 306 18.32 -8.94 3.29
N ARG A 307 17.63 -8.05 4.03
CA ARG A 307 16.19 -8.11 4.18
C ARG A 307 15.52 -7.88 2.82
N ALA A 308 14.49 -8.63 2.52
CA ALA A 308 13.84 -8.67 1.19
C ALA A 308 12.32 -8.77 1.36
N GLY A 309 11.67 -7.62 1.40
CA GLY A 309 10.27 -7.49 1.72
C GLY A 309 9.90 -8.03 3.10
N SER A 310 8.63 -8.19 3.38
CA SER A 310 8.12 -8.58 4.69
C SER A 310 7.11 -9.72 4.64
N THR A 311 6.72 -10.23 5.82
CA THR A 311 5.54 -11.09 6.01
C THR A 311 4.39 -10.33 6.69
N LEU A 312 4.49 -8.99 6.74
CA LEU A 312 3.54 -8.11 7.42
C LEU A 312 2.17 -8.14 6.72
N THR A 313 1.12 -7.93 7.51
CA THR A 313 -0.24 -7.65 7.02
C THR A 313 -0.77 -6.38 7.69
N GLN A 314 -1.73 -5.71 7.07
CA GLN A 314 -2.22 -4.41 7.55
C GLN A 314 -2.88 -4.47 8.94
N ASP A 315 -3.52 -5.58 9.30
CA ASP A 315 -4.04 -5.80 10.67
C ASP A 315 -2.93 -5.87 11.71
N VAL A 316 -1.79 -6.46 11.38
CA VAL A 316 -0.60 -6.49 12.23
C VAL A 316 0.07 -5.12 12.30
N ALA A 317 0.17 -4.40 11.17
CA ALA A 317 0.68 -3.03 11.13
C ALA A 317 -0.13 -2.11 12.05
N LEU A 318 -1.48 -2.16 11.98
CA LEU A 318 -2.37 -1.41 12.86
C LEU A 318 -2.08 -1.70 14.34
N LYS A 319 -2.02 -2.98 14.73
CA LYS A 319 -1.76 -3.38 16.11
C LYS A 319 -0.37 -2.93 16.61
N ASN A 320 0.63 -3.03 15.76
CA ASN A 320 1.96 -2.56 16.07
C ASN A 320 2.00 -1.05 16.28
N MET A 321 1.35 -0.27 15.42
CA MET A 321 1.27 1.18 15.58
C MET A 321 0.51 1.57 16.85
N LEU A 322 -0.63 0.94 17.15
CA LEU A 322 -1.37 1.15 18.41
C LEU A 322 -0.53 0.83 19.65
N LYS A 323 0.32 -0.17 19.58
CA LYS A 323 1.22 -0.56 20.68
C LYS A 323 2.41 0.38 20.86
N TRP A 324 2.93 0.95 19.77
CA TRP A 324 4.20 1.69 19.80
C TRP A 324 4.06 3.20 19.85
N LEU A 325 2.94 3.72 19.33
CA LEU A 325 2.65 5.15 19.32
C LEU A 325 1.73 5.52 20.49
N PRO A 326 1.85 6.75 21.03
CA PRO A 326 0.96 7.25 22.08
C PRO A 326 -0.41 7.70 21.53
N ASN A 327 -0.74 7.33 20.31
CA ASN A 327 -1.90 7.82 19.57
C ASN A 327 -3.09 6.87 19.69
N THR A 328 -4.29 7.40 19.56
CA THR A 328 -5.54 6.64 19.56
C THR A 328 -5.77 5.92 18.23
N LEU A 329 -6.73 4.99 18.21
CA LEU A 329 -7.13 4.33 16.97
C LEU A 329 -7.57 5.36 15.91
N GLU A 330 -8.34 6.37 16.32
CA GLU A 330 -8.85 7.42 15.45
C GLU A 330 -7.74 8.21 14.76
N GLU A 331 -6.63 8.43 15.45
CA GLU A 331 -5.47 9.15 14.91
C GLU A 331 -4.61 8.28 14.00
N ILE A 332 -4.58 6.96 14.22
CA ILE A 332 -3.78 6.01 13.43
C ILE A 332 -4.49 5.59 12.15
N LEU A 333 -5.81 5.42 12.16
CA LEU A 333 -6.59 4.94 11.00
C LEU A 333 -6.29 5.67 9.68
N PRO A 334 -6.07 7.00 9.65
CA PRO A 334 -5.71 7.69 8.41
C PRO A 334 -4.46 7.12 7.74
N THR A 335 -3.50 6.59 8.49
CA THR A 335 -2.25 6.02 7.92
C THR A 335 -2.48 4.74 7.11
N LEU A 336 -3.59 4.04 7.33
CA LEU A 336 -3.96 2.81 6.63
C LEU A 336 -5.08 3.01 5.60
N SER A 337 -5.74 4.17 5.59
CA SER A 337 -6.94 4.38 4.77
C SER A 337 -6.91 5.71 4.00
N GLU A 338 -7.03 6.84 4.69
CA GLU A 338 -7.16 8.19 4.10
C GLU A 338 -5.87 8.60 3.37
N ASN A 339 -4.71 8.43 4.03
CA ASN A 339 -3.42 8.85 3.47
C ASN A 339 -3.05 8.06 2.20
N PRO A 340 -3.06 6.70 2.19
CA PRO A 340 -2.78 5.96 0.96
C PRO A 340 -3.82 6.23 -0.13
N ALA A 341 -5.09 6.51 0.22
CA ALA A 341 -6.09 6.92 -0.75
C ALA A 341 -5.76 8.27 -1.40
N LYS A 342 -5.31 9.25 -0.62
CA LYS A 342 -4.88 10.57 -1.12
C LYS A 342 -3.60 10.47 -1.94
N GLU A 343 -2.62 9.74 -1.43
CA GLU A 343 -1.35 9.47 -2.09
C GLU A 343 -1.56 8.94 -3.51
N MET A 344 -2.46 7.96 -3.70
CA MET A 344 -2.72 7.30 -4.97
C MET A 344 -3.87 7.92 -5.79
N GLY A 345 -4.41 9.07 -5.37
CA GLY A 345 -5.52 9.73 -6.07
C GLY A 345 -6.83 8.94 -6.04
N LEU A 346 -7.04 8.10 -5.01
CA LEU A 346 -8.24 7.28 -4.83
C LEU A 346 -9.25 7.89 -3.85
N PHE A 347 -8.93 9.03 -3.22
CA PHE A 347 -9.69 9.55 -2.09
C PHE A 347 -11.12 9.94 -2.43
N GLU A 348 -11.41 10.37 -3.65
CA GLU A 348 -12.78 10.65 -4.09
C GLU A 348 -13.71 9.43 -4.00
N ARG A 349 -13.13 8.23 -4.00
CA ARG A 349 -13.88 6.98 -4.05
C ARG A 349 -13.69 6.10 -2.82
N LYS A 350 -12.55 6.19 -2.13
CA LYS A 350 -12.11 5.29 -1.05
C LYS A 350 -11.47 6.05 0.12
N GLY A 351 -11.04 5.35 1.16
CA GLY A 351 -10.23 5.88 2.26
C GLY A 351 -10.99 6.59 3.37
N SER A 352 -12.31 6.81 3.22
CA SER A 352 -13.18 7.33 4.28
C SER A 352 -14.61 6.82 4.12
N ILE A 353 -15.41 6.92 5.17
CA ILE A 353 -16.83 6.54 5.17
C ILE A 353 -17.65 7.79 4.87
N GLU A 354 -18.06 7.95 3.62
CA GLU A 354 -18.86 9.06 3.13
C GLU A 354 -19.89 8.56 2.12
N THR A 355 -21.04 9.26 2.05
CA THR A 355 -22.07 8.93 1.05
C THR A 355 -21.51 9.06 -0.37
N GLY A 356 -21.74 8.02 -1.19
CA GLY A 356 -21.29 7.92 -2.57
C GLY A 356 -19.95 7.19 -2.76
N LYS A 357 -19.16 7.02 -1.72
CA LYS A 357 -17.91 6.24 -1.78
C LYS A 357 -18.19 4.73 -1.83
N ASP A 358 -17.18 3.97 -2.20
CA ASP A 358 -17.24 2.51 -2.20
C ASP A 358 -17.49 1.98 -0.78
N ALA A 359 -18.30 0.93 -0.69
CA ALA A 359 -18.59 0.27 0.57
C ALA A 359 -17.44 -0.68 0.96
N ASP A 360 -16.29 -0.09 1.25
CA ASP A 360 -15.09 -0.73 1.74
C ASP A 360 -14.98 -0.48 3.25
N LEU A 361 -15.31 -1.51 4.04
CA LEU A 361 -15.47 -1.38 5.48
C LEU A 361 -14.75 -2.51 6.22
N VAL A 362 -14.14 -2.15 7.35
CA VAL A 362 -13.58 -3.09 8.32
C VAL A 362 -14.32 -2.91 9.65
N LEU A 363 -14.79 -3.99 10.23
CA LEU A 363 -15.45 -4.00 11.52
C LEU A 363 -14.48 -4.56 12.56
N LEU A 364 -14.16 -3.74 13.55
CA LEU A 364 -13.19 -4.02 14.59
C LEU A 364 -13.89 -4.23 15.95
N ASP A 365 -13.38 -5.14 16.74
CA ASP A 365 -13.75 -5.24 18.16
C ASP A 365 -13.04 -4.18 19.04
N GLY A 366 -13.22 -4.25 20.36
CA GLY A 366 -12.61 -3.32 21.30
C GLY A 366 -11.07 -3.36 21.34
N GLU A 367 -10.47 -4.47 20.91
CA GLU A 367 -9.02 -4.70 20.85
C GLU A 367 -8.43 -4.50 19.45
N ALA A 368 -9.20 -3.90 18.53
CA ALA A 368 -8.87 -3.70 17.13
C ALA A 368 -8.59 -5.03 16.37
N ASN A 369 -9.24 -6.13 16.76
CA ASN A 369 -9.26 -7.33 15.93
C ASN A 369 -10.29 -7.18 14.82
N ILE A 370 -9.93 -7.64 13.62
CA ILE A 370 -10.84 -7.64 12.47
C ILE A 370 -11.86 -8.76 12.61
N ILE A 371 -13.13 -8.42 12.77
CA ILE A 371 -14.25 -9.35 12.89
C ILE A 371 -14.92 -9.58 11.54
N HIS A 372 -15.23 -8.50 10.82
CA HIS A 372 -15.82 -8.58 9.48
C HIS A 372 -15.16 -7.58 8.53
N VAL A 373 -15.19 -7.91 7.25
CA VAL A 373 -14.71 -7.05 6.18
C VAL A 373 -15.73 -7.04 5.04
N PHE A 374 -16.02 -5.86 4.53
CA PHE A 374 -16.81 -5.65 3.31
C PHE A 374 -15.91 -4.99 2.28
N ALA A 375 -15.81 -5.59 1.12
CA ALA A 375 -15.12 -5.04 -0.04
C ALA A 375 -16.15 -4.74 -1.13
N ARG A 376 -16.25 -3.49 -1.54
CA ARG A 376 -17.26 -3.03 -2.52
C ARG A 376 -18.68 -3.53 -2.17
N GLY A 377 -19.00 -3.54 -0.89
CA GLY A 377 -20.29 -3.94 -0.35
C GLY A 377 -20.55 -5.44 -0.24
N LYS A 378 -19.63 -6.30 -0.69
CA LYS A 378 -19.69 -7.75 -0.46
C LYS A 378 -18.97 -8.07 0.86
N GLN A 379 -19.60 -8.84 1.74
CA GLN A 379 -18.92 -9.36 2.92
C GLN A 379 -17.93 -10.45 2.47
N VAL A 380 -16.66 -10.26 2.83
CA VAL A 380 -15.53 -11.14 2.45
C VAL A 380 -14.91 -11.83 3.66
N LYS A 381 -15.25 -11.38 4.86
CA LYS A 381 -14.90 -12.00 6.15
C LYS A 381 -16.03 -11.82 7.17
#